data_485df2f373b6e3fb8df3afbdaf764cb7
#
_entry.id   485df2f373b6e3fb8df3afbdaf764cb7
#
_cell.length_a   1.000
_cell.length_b   1.000
_cell.length_c   1.000
_cell.angle_alpha   90.00
_cell.angle_beta   90.00
_cell.angle_gamma   90.00
#
_symmetry.space_group_name_H-M   'P 1'
#
loop_
_entity.id
_entity.type
_entity.pdbx_description
1 polymer ?
#
loop_
_entity_poly.entity_id
_entity_poly.type
_entity_poly.pdbx_seq_one_letter_code
_entity_poly.pdbx_strand_id
1 'polypeptide(L)'
;MEKAKVYYTDFRTVAFGDGLPTKLKKLIQKAGIGQIDMDGKFVAIKMHFGEQGNISFLRPNYARAVVDVVKELGGKPFLTDCNTMYPGSRKNAIEHLYCAWENGFTPLTVGCPVIIGDGLKGTDDIGVPVAGGEYVKEARIGRAIMDADVFISLTHFKGHEMTGFGGTIKNIGMGCGSRAGKTEQHSNGKPSIDEDVCRGCRRCQRECANGGLVFDEEKRKMRVDHAHCVGCGRCLGACNFDAISFDEYDANERLNARMAEYTKAVIDGRPNFHISLIVDVSPNCDCHCENDAPILPNIGMFASFDPLALDQACVDACMAANPMPNSQLSDNMKKPGFADWGDPFRNSTPESEWRSCLEHAEKIGLGTREYELIKM
;
A
#
# COMPACT_ATOMS: atom_id res chain seq x y z
N MET A 1 -8.65 -19.64 -19.68
CA MET A 1 -9.17 -18.26 -19.43
C MET A 1 -8.49 -17.31 -20.44
N GLU A 2 -9.15 -16.24 -20.81
CA GLU A 2 -8.49 -15.20 -21.63
C GLU A 2 -7.40 -14.51 -20.78
N LYS A 3 -6.24 -14.26 -21.37
CA LYS A 3 -5.13 -13.57 -20.68
C LYS A 3 -5.50 -12.13 -20.39
N ALA A 4 -5.18 -11.65 -19.20
CA ALA A 4 -5.36 -10.25 -18.87
C ALA A 4 -4.40 -9.37 -19.69
N LYS A 5 -4.85 -8.19 -20.10
CA LYS A 5 -4.02 -7.24 -20.85
C LYS A 5 -3.29 -6.33 -19.89
N VAL A 6 -1.96 -6.29 -19.99
CA VAL A 6 -1.09 -5.37 -19.26
C VAL A 6 -0.38 -4.47 -20.26
N TYR A 7 -0.60 -3.18 -20.18
CA TYR A 7 0.02 -2.18 -21.04
C TYR A 7 1.28 -1.65 -20.39
N TYR A 8 2.32 -1.43 -21.21
CA TYR A 8 3.65 -1.06 -20.75
C TYR A 8 4.29 0.03 -21.60
N THR A 9 4.97 0.98 -20.97
CA THR A 9 5.91 1.89 -21.59
C THR A 9 7.13 2.09 -20.68
N ASP A 10 8.33 2.19 -21.29
CA ASP A 10 9.56 2.46 -20.54
C ASP A 10 9.70 3.92 -20.10
N PHE A 11 10.76 4.25 -19.35
CA PHE A 11 11.10 5.62 -18.95
C PHE A 11 11.99 6.36 -19.97
N ARG A 12 12.28 5.76 -21.13
CA ARG A 12 13.10 6.43 -22.16
C ARG A 12 12.30 7.56 -22.80
N THR A 13 12.94 8.71 -22.91
CA THR A 13 12.44 9.87 -23.64
C THR A 13 13.49 10.34 -24.63
N VAL A 14 13.05 10.95 -25.73
CA VAL A 14 13.93 11.52 -26.77
C VAL A 14 13.73 13.03 -26.84
N ALA A 15 14.74 13.74 -27.39
CA ALA A 15 14.64 15.17 -27.62
C ALA A 15 13.38 15.48 -28.48
N PHE A 16 12.63 16.48 -28.05
CA PHE A 16 11.34 16.90 -28.67
C PHE A 16 10.22 15.85 -28.64
N GLY A 17 10.41 14.75 -27.89
CA GLY A 17 9.38 13.74 -27.66
C GLY A 17 8.55 14.02 -26.41
N ASP A 18 7.66 13.09 -26.09
CA ASP A 18 6.83 13.17 -24.90
C ASP A 18 7.64 13.09 -23.61
N GLY A 19 7.36 13.96 -22.65
CA GLY A 19 7.83 13.81 -21.27
C GLY A 19 7.10 12.68 -20.53
N LEU A 20 7.65 12.22 -19.40
CA LEU A 20 7.12 11.07 -18.64
C LEU A 20 5.65 11.23 -18.22
N PRO A 21 5.16 12.41 -17.74
CA PRO A 21 3.73 12.58 -17.43
C PRO A 21 2.84 12.39 -18.65
N THR A 22 3.25 12.87 -19.83
CA THR A 22 2.52 12.67 -21.09
C THR A 22 2.52 11.21 -21.52
N LYS A 23 3.64 10.52 -21.40
CA LYS A 23 3.71 9.05 -21.65
C LYS A 23 2.77 8.29 -20.74
N LEU A 24 2.67 8.65 -19.45
CA LEU A 24 1.73 8.04 -18.52
C LEU A 24 0.29 8.28 -18.92
N LYS A 25 -0.10 9.52 -19.28
CA LYS A 25 -1.44 9.82 -19.80
C LYS A 25 -1.79 8.96 -21.02
N LYS A 26 -0.90 8.89 -22.00
CA LYS A 26 -1.09 8.05 -23.21
C LYS A 26 -1.21 6.55 -22.86
N LEU A 27 -0.39 6.06 -21.91
CA LEU A 27 -0.45 4.66 -21.45
C LEU A 27 -1.83 4.32 -20.89
N ILE A 28 -2.33 5.09 -19.93
CA ILE A 28 -3.60 4.79 -19.26
C ILE A 28 -4.80 4.98 -20.19
N GLN A 29 -4.74 5.92 -21.11
CA GLN A 29 -5.75 6.09 -22.15
C GLN A 29 -5.78 4.89 -23.10
N LYS A 30 -4.60 4.42 -23.57
CA LYS A 30 -4.50 3.24 -24.42
C LYS A 30 -4.89 1.95 -23.69
N ALA A 31 -4.61 1.86 -22.39
CA ALA A 31 -5.03 0.74 -21.55
C ALA A 31 -6.54 0.70 -21.30
N GLY A 32 -7.27 1.74 -21.70
CA GLY A 32 -8.73 1.73 -21.72
C GLY A 32 -9.40 2.37 -20.50
N ILE A 33 -8.73 3.21 -19.73
CA ILE A 33 -9.32 3.90 -18.57
C ILE A 33 -10.61 4.67 -18.95
N GLY A 34 -10.70 5.16 -20.19
CA GLY A 34 -11.89 5.83 -20.73
C GLY A 34 -13.12 4.94 -20.93
N GLN A 35 -13.01 3.61 -20.72
CA GLN A 35 -14.16 2.69 -20.72
C GLN A 35 -14.96 2.81 -19.40
N ILE A 36 -14.37 3.38 -18.37
CA ILE A 36 -15.04 3.63 -17.08
C ILE A 36 -15.83 4.94 -17.24
N ASP A 37 -17.13 4.87 -17.04
CA ASP A 37 -17.97 6.05 -16.90
C ASP A 37 -17.62 6.79 -15.61
N MET A 38 -16.99 7.95 -15.71
CA MET A 38 -16.55 8.77 -14.57
C MET A 38 -17.34 10.09 -14.46
N ASP A 39 -18.22 10.40 -15.41
CA ASP A 39 -18.89 11.70 -15.47
C ASP A 39 -19.69 11.97 -14.17
N GLY A 40 -19.35 13.07 -13.51
CA GLY A 40 -19.96 13.50 -12.26
C GLY A 40 -19.60 12.65 -11.01
N LYS A 41 -18.85 11.56 -11.15
CA LYS A 41 -18.57 10.57 -10.11
C LYS A 41 -17.36 10.91 -9.25
N PHE A 42 -17.40 10.50 -7.97
CA PHE A 42 -16.24 10.56 -7.09
C PHE A 42 -15.24 9.44 -7.45
N VAL A 43 -13.97 9.83 -7.65
CA VAL A 43 -12.90 8.91 -8.05
C VAL A 43 -11.80 8.92 -7.00
N ALA A 44 -11.67 7.84 -6.25
CA ALA A 44 -10.59 7.66 -5.29
C ALA A 44 -9.32 7.20 -6.03
N ILE A 45 -8.26 8.00 -5.97
CA ILE A 45 -6.94 7.63 -6.47
C ILE A 45 -6.07 7.25 -5.27
N LYS A 46 -5.91 5.94 -5.03
CA LYS A 46 -5.13 5.41 -3.92
C LYS A 46 -3.65 5.38 -4.28
N MET A 47 -2.85 6.02 -3.46
CA MET A 47 -1.39 5.95 -3.53
C MET A 47 -0.76 6.11 -2.16
N HIS A 48 0.53 5.85 -2.05
CA HIS A 48 1.33 6.13 -0.87
C HIS A 48 2.00 7.49 -1.02
N PHE A 49 1.95 8.33 0.03
CA PHE A 49 2.52 9.68 -0.02
C PHE A 49 3.98 9.76 0.43
N GLY A 50 4.60 8.61 0.77
CA GLY A 50 5.92 8.55 1.40
C GLY A 50 5.85 8.80 2.91
N GLU A 51 6.82 8.27 3.67
CA GLU A 51 7.07 8.68 5.05
C GLU A 51 7.97 9.90 5.04
N GLN A 52 7.92 10.72 6.09
CA GLN A 52 8.81 11.89 6.22
C GLN A 52 10.28 11.45 6.23
N GLY A 53 11.10 12.04 5.37
CA GLY A 53 12.51 11.67 5.16
C GLY A 53 12.73 10.69 4.00
N ASN A 54 11.74 9.94 3.56
CA ASN A 54 11.80 9.13 2.35
C ASN A 54 11.66 10.03 1.11
N ILE A 55 12.46 9.80 0.08
CA ILE A 55 12.41 10.53 -1.21
C ILE A 55 12.28 9.60 -2.42
N SER A 56 12.15 8.28 -2.21
CA SER A 56 11.94 7.30 -3.28
C SER A 56 10.48 7.13 -3.68
N PHE A 57 9.53 7.69 -2.95
CA PHE A 57 8.10 7.62 -3.27
C PHE A 57 7.79 8.23 -4.65
N LEU A 58 6.64 7.88 -5.23
CA LEU A 58 6.22 8.42 -6.51
C LEU A 58 6.07 9.95 -6.47
N ARG A 59 6.69 10.62 -7.42
CA ARG A 59 6.63 12.09 -7.54
C ARG A 59 5.20 12.57 -7.78
N PRO A 60 4.78 13.71 -7.19
CA PRO A 60 3.44 14.29 -7.38
C PRO A 60 3.04 14.51 -8.86
N ASN A 61 4.03 14.67 -9.74
CA ASN A 61 3.83 14.82 -11.19
C ASN A 61 3.11 13.63 -11.83
N TYR A 62 3.37 12.40 -11.34
CA TYR A 62 2.66 11.20 -11.83
C TYR A 62 1.20 11.20 -11.36
N ALA A 63 0.96 11.56 -10.09
CA ALA A 63 -0.40 11.71 -9.56
C ALA A 63 -1.17 12.78 -10.35
N ARG A 64 -0.54 13.93 -10.64
CA ARG A 64 -1.14 15.00 -11.47
C ARG A 64 -1.54 14.49 -12.85
N ALA A 65 -0.73 13.69 -13.51
CA ALA A 65 -1.05 13.12 -14.82
C ALA A 65 -2.31 12.24 -14.79
N VAL A 66 -2.48 11.43 -13.75
CA VAL A 66 -3.68 10.59 -13.55
C VAL A 66 -4.90 11.46 -13.22
N VAL A 67 -4.75 12.43 -12.32
CA VAL A 67 -5.82 13.39 -11.94
C VAL A 67 -6.34 14.14 -13.17
N ASP A 68 -5.43 14.60 -14.04
CA ASP A 68 -5.84 15.32 -15.26
C ASP A 68 -6.71 14.44 -16.16
N VAL A 69 -6.32 13.17 -16.38
CA VAL A 69 -7.11 12.24 -17.22
C VAL A 69 -8.48 11.96 -16.59
N VAL A 70 -8.55 11.77 -15.26
CA VAL A 70 -9.84 11.58 -14.57
C VAL A 70 -10.75 12.80 -14.76
N LYS A 71 -10.20 14.02 -14.67
CA LYS A 71 -10.94 15.25 -14.91
C LYS A 71 -11.39 15.42 -16.36
N GLU A 72 -10.53 15.04 -17.32
CA GLU A 72 -10.87 15.01 -18.74
C GLU A 72 -12.05 14.07 -19.03
N LEU A 73 -12.21 13.00 -18.21
CA LEU A 73 -13.33 12.06 -18.26
C LEU A 73 -14.55 12.50 -17.42
N GLY A 74 -14.57 13.73 -16.90
CA GLY A 74 -15.68 14.28 -16.11
C GLY A 74 -15.70 13.87 -14.64
N GLY A 75 -14.72 13.10 -14.15
CA GLY A 75 -14.65 12.61 -12.78
C GLY A 75 -14.25 13.69 -11.77
N LYS A 76 -14.60 13.45 -10.50
CA LYS A 76 -14.24 14.26 -9.34
C LYS A 76 -13.16 13.54 -8.53
N PRO A 77 -11.86 13.65 -8.90
CA PRO A 77 -10.79 12.91 -8.27
C PRO A 77 -10.41 13.49 -6.90
N PHE A 78 -9.96 12.59 -6.02
CA PHE A 78 -9.19 12.91 -4.83
C PHE A 78 -8.08 11.87 -4.63
N LEU A 79 -6.93 12.29 -4.10
CA LEU A 79 -5.89 11.37 -3.67
C LEU A 79 -6.20 10.89 -2.26
N THR A 80 -5.89 9.62 -1.98
CA THR A 80 -6.18 9.03 -0.68
C THR A 80 -5.16 7.98 -0.25
N ASP A 81 -5.01 7.85 1.06
CA ASP A 81 -4.38 6.76 1.80
C ASP A 81 -5.06 6.67 3.17
N CYS A 82 -4.83 5.59 3.93
CA CYS A 82 -5.27 5.46 5.32
C CYS A 82 -4.12 5.59 6.29
N ASN A 83 -4.43 6.04 7.52
CA ASN A 83 -3.46 6.22 8.58
C ASN A 83 -2.70 4.93 8.91
N THR A 84 -1.48 5.07 9.44
CA THR A 84 -0.65 3.94 9.84
C THR A 84 -1.06 3.38 11.21
N MET A 85 -0.67 2.14 11.47
CA MET A 85 -0.82 1.50 12.77
C MET A 85 0.41 1.67 13.68
N TYR A 86 1.56 2.00 13.09
CA TYR A 86 2.84 2.20 13.78
C TYR A 86 3.14 3.69 13.99
N PRO A 87 4.08 4.04 14.89
CA PRO A 87 4.59 5.40 15.06
C PRO A 87 5.19 5.94 13.78
N GLY A 88 4.97 7.22 13.50
CA GLY A 88 5.49 7.90 12.32
C GLY A 88 4.68 9.14 11.99
N SER A 89 5.02 9.79 10.88
CA SER A 89 4.38 11.04 10.46
C SER A 89 2.99 10.85 9.83
N ARG A 90 2.49 9.61 9.73
CA ARG A 90 1.19 9.30 9.12
C ARG A 90 0.22 8.60 10.09
N LYS A 91 0.40 8.83 11.41
CA LYS A 91 -0.36 8.16 12.47
C LYS A 91 -1.80 8.66 12.63
N ASN A 92 -2.08 9.92 12.28
CA ASN A 92 -3.41 10.53 12.27
C ASN A 92 -3.55 11.45 11.06
N ALA A 93 -4.78 11.83 10.70
CA ALA A 93 -5.03 12.56 9.47
C ALA A 93 -4.32 13.92 9.39
N ILE A 94 -4.11 14.60 10.52
CA ILE A 94 -3.44 15.91 10.51
C ILE A 94 -1.96 15.72 10.16
N GLU A 95 -1.25 14.86 10.89
CA GLU A 95 0.15 14.56 10.62
C GLU A 95 0.34 13.93 9.25
N HIS A 96 -0.56 13.04 8.84
CA HIS A 96 -0.54 12.39 7.53
C HIS A 96 -0.70 13.40 6.38
N LEU A 97 -1.58 14.39 6.52
CA LEU A 97 -1.71 15.47 5.54
C LEU A 97 -0.46 16.36 5.51
N TYR A 98 0.12 16.69 6.67
CA TYR A 98 1.38 17.43 6.70
C TYR A 98 2.50 16.68 6.01
N CYS A 99 2.67 15.38 6.30
CA CYS A 99 3.64 14.52 5.62
C CYS A 99 3.41 14.50 4.09
N ALA A 100 2.16 14.35 3.65
CA ALA A 100 1.82 14.42 2.22
C ALA A 100 2.19 15.78 1.60
N TRP A 101 1.96 16.89 2.30
CA TRP A 101 2.28 18.24 1.82
C TRP A 101 3.79 18.47 1.75
N GLU A 102 4.54 18.06 2.75
CA GLU A 102 6.02 18.13 2.75
C GLU A 102 6.62 17.30 1.61
N ASN A 103 6.00 16.17 1.27
CA ASN A 103 6.36 15.34 0.13
C ASN A 103 5.78 15.87 -1.21
N GLY A 104 5.18 17.05 -1.21
CA GLY A 104 4.73 17.77 -2.40
C GLY A 104 3.32 17.41 -2.89
N PHE A 105 2.55 16.60 -2.17
CA PHE A 105 1.16 16.27 -2.53
C PHE A 105 0.18 17.31 -1.98
N THR A 106 0.12 18.47 -2.61
CA THR A 106 -0.83 19.54 -2.28
C THR A 106 -1.90 19.68 -3.37
N PRO A 107 -3.07 20.24 -3.08
CA PRO A 107 -4.08 20.49 -4.12
C PRO A 107 -3.56 21.31 -5.30
N LEU A 108 -2.56 22.17 -5.09
CA LEU A 108 -1.94 22.96 -6.15
C LEU A 108 -1.05 22.13 -7.07
N THR A 109 -0.27 21.22 -6.49
CA THR A 109 0.67 20.38 -7.25
C THR A 109 -0.03 19.23 -7.97
N VAL A 110 -0.92 18.51 -7.26
CA VAL A 110 -1.61 17.34 -7.82
C VAL A 110 -2.94 17.64 -8.50
N GLY A 111 -3.48 18.84 -8.32
CA GLY A 111 -4.69 19.29 -8.99
C GLY A 111 -6.01 18.76 -8.41
N CYS A 112 -6.02 18.12 -7.25
CA CYS A 112 -7.22 17.64 -6.57
C CYS A 112 -7.03 17.64 -5.05
N PRO A 113 -8.11 17.52 -4.24
CA PRO A 113 -8.00 17.34 -2.79
C PRO A 113 -7.23 16.08 -2.41
N VAL A 114 -6.61 16.10 -1.23
CA VAL A 114 -6.06 14.91 -0.54
C VAL A 114 -6.96 14.63 0.66
N ILE A 115 -7.50 13.41 0.74
CA ILE A 115 -8.43 12.99 1.80
C ILE A 115 -7.87 11.72 2.45
N ILE A 116 -7.70 11.73 3.78
CA ILE A 116 -7.29 10.55 4.52
C ILE A 116 -8.52 9.66 4.72
N GLY A 117 -8.46 8.45 4.15
CA GLY A 117 -9.61 7.58 3.91
C GLY A 117 -10.31 7.05 5.15
N ASP A 118 -9.59 6.92 6.28
CA ASP A 118 -10.08 6.38 7.54
C ASP A 118 -10.24 7.45 8.66
N GLY A 119 -10.36 8.72 8.25
CA GLY A 119 -10.68 9.85 9.14
C GLY A 119 -9.56 10.24 10.09
N LEU A 120 -9.90 11.13 11.06
CA LEU A 120 -8.92 11.80 11.90
C LEU A 120 -8.01 10.83 12.69
N LYS A 121 -8.58 9.78 13.26
CA LYS A 121 -7.89 8.83 14.14
C LYS A 121 -7.65 7.45 13.51
N GLY A 122 -7.92 7.26 12.24
CA GLY A 122 -7.84 5.96 11.58
C GLY A 122 -8.96 4.98 11.97
N THR A 123 -10.10 5.51 12.40
CA THR A 123 -11.23 4.74 12.94
C THR A 123 -12.54 4.96 12.21
N ASP A 124 -12.55 5.77 11.17
CA ASP A 124 -13.69 5.96 10.28
C ASP A 124 -13.62 4.91 9.16
N ASP A 125 -14.20 3.75 9.46
CA ASP A 125 -14.17 2.60 8.56
C ASP A 125 -15.54 1.99 8.33
N ILE A 126 -15.62 1.13 7.34
CA ILE A 126 -16.77 0.29 7.06
C ILE A 126 -16.32 -1.16 6.92
N GLY A 127 -17.11 -2.09 7.45
CA GLY A 127 -16.95 -3.52 7.24
C GLY A 127 -17.43 -3.91 5.85
N VAL A 128 -16.57 -4.50 5.06
CA VAL A 128 -16.88 -4.98 3.71
C VAL A 128 -16.72 -6.50 3.68
N PRO A 129 -17.80 -7.26 3.40
CA PRO A 129 -17.71 -8.72 3.29
C PRO A 129 -16.70 -9.15 2.22
N VAL A 130 -15.91 -10.19 2.51
CA VAL A 130 -14.94 -10.75 1.57
C VAL A 130 -15.49 -12.05 1.00
N ALA A 131 -16.00 -12.01 -0.22
CA ALA A 131 -16.52 -13.19 -0.90
C ALA A 131 -15.40 -14.20 -1.15
N GLY A 132 -15.50 -15.40 -0.57
CA GLY A 132 -14.48 -16.44 -0.70
C GLY A 132 -13.24 -16.25 0.19
N GLY A 133 -13.24 -15.26 1.10
CA GLY A 133 -12.14 -15.03 2.03
C GLY A 133 -11.92 -16.22 2.99
N GLU A 134 -10.69 -16.67 3.10
CA GLU A 134 -10.27 -17.75 4.00
C GLU A 134 -9.92 -17.23 5.39
N TYR A 135 -9.19 -16.11 5.43
CA TYR A 135 -8.66 -15.49 6.65
C TYR A 135 -9.48 -14.30 7.11
N VAL A 136 -10.07 -13.55 6.17
CA VAL A 136 -10.87 -12.34 6.44
C VAL A 136 -12.31 -12.57 5.97
N LYS A 137 -13.28 -12.43 6.88
CA LYS A 137 -14.70 -12.51 6.53
C LYS A 137 -15.29 -11.15 6.22
N GLU A 138 -14.80 -10.11 6.90
CA GLU A 138 -15.24 -8.73 6.75
C GLU A 138 -14.00 -7.81 6.89
N ALA A 139 -13.59 -7.19 5.80
CA ALA A 139 -12.46 -6.27 5.78
C ALA A 139 -12.85 -4.88 6.30
N ARG A 140 -12.03 -4.28 7.16
CA ARG A 140 -12.21 -2.93 7.68
C ARG A 140 -11.51 -1.91 6.79
N ILE A 141 -12.27 -1.28 5.90
CA ILE A 141 -11.78 -0.35 4.88
C ILE A 141 -12.12 1.09 5.25
N GLY A 142 -11.19 2.03 4.98
CA GLY A 142 -11.43 3.46 5.18
C GLY A 142 -12.69 3.93 4.44
N ARG A 143 -13.61 4.59 5.16
CA ARG A 143 -14.93 4.95 4.66
C ARG A 143 -14.89 5.79 3.40
N ALA A 144 -14.07 6.85 3.36
CA ALA A 144 -14.01 7.74 2.19
C ALA A 144 -13.58 7.01 0.91
N ILE A 145 -12.84 5.91 1.03
CA ILE A 145 -12.44 5.06 -0.11
C ILE A 145 -13.66 4.30 -0.64
N MET A 146 -14.50 3.77 0.26
CA MET A 146 -15.67 2.99 -0.12
C MET A 146 -16.85 3.87 -0.57
N ASP A 147 -16.90 5.13 -0.15
CA ASP A 147 -17.90 6.11 -0.59
C ASP A 147 -17.64 6.61 -2.04
N ALA A 148 -16.45 6.36 -2.60
CA ALA A 148 -16.15 6.71 -3.98
C ALA A 148 -16.80 5.73 -4.97
N ASP A 149 -17.29 6.27 -6.11
CA ASP A 149 -17.94 5.49 -7.17
C ASP A 149 -16.95 4.66 -7.98
N VAL A 150 -15.74 5.22 -8.19
CA VAL A 150 -14.66 4.61 -8.98
C VAL A 150 -13.38 4.55 -8.15
N PHE A 151 -12.64 3.47 -8.30
CA PHE A 151 -11.37 3.27 -7.62
C PHE A 151 -10.21 3.16 -8.61
N ILE A 152 -9.14 3.95 -8.39
CA ILE A 152 -7.89 3.86 -9.15
C ILE A 152 -6.75 3.63 -8.16
N SER A 153 -5.87 2.65 -8.42
CA SER A 153 -4.60 2.54 -7.70
C SER A 153 -3.46 3.14 -8.53
N LEU A 154 -2.67 4.00 -7.91
CA LEU A 154 -1.40 4.48 -8.45
C LEU A 154 -0.28 3.97 -7.54
N THR A 155 0.48 3.01 -8.03
CA THR A 155 1.38 2.20 -7.22
C THR A 155 2.83 2.49 -7.53
N HIS A 156 3.63 2.74 -6.49
CA HIS A 156 5.07 2.62 -6.52
C HIS A 156 5.45 1.15 -6.30
N PHE A 157 6.05 0.52 -7.30
CA PHE A 157 6.52 -0.86 -7.19
C PHE A 157 7.96 -0.87 -6.68
N LYS A 158 8.20 -1.43 -5.48
CA LYS A 158 9.47 -1.43 -4.78
C LYS A 158 9.62 -2.64 -3.87
N GLY A 159 10.80 -2.80 -3.27
CA GLY A 159 11.05 -3.82 -2.26
C GLY A 159 10.20 -3.67 -1.00
N HIS A 160 10.17 -4.73 -0.20
CA HIS A 160 9.51 -4.76 1.10
C HIS A 160 10.07 -5.88 1.97
N GLU A 161 10.33 -5.57 3.22
CA GLU A 161 11.01 -6.44 4.19
C GLU A 161 10.27 -7.74 4.52
N MET A 162 8.94 -7.75 4.47
CA MET A 162 8.12 -8.95 4.77
C MET A 162 7.53 -9.57 3.50
N THR A 163 6.95 -8.75 2.65
CA THR A 163 6.15 -9.20 1.49
C THR A 163 6.95 -9.27 0.20
N GLY A 164 8.28 -9.22 0.25
CA GLY A 164 9.21 -9.23 -0.88
C GLY A 164 9.14 -7.95 -1.70
N PHE A 165 7.98 -7.61 -2.23
CA PHE A 165 7.73 -6.32 -2.87
C PHE A 165 6.41 -5.69 -2.40
N GLY A 166 6.33 -4.39 -2.56
CA GLY A 166 5.09 -3.62 -2.42
C GLY A 166 4.57 -3.24 -3.80
N GLY A 167 3.61 -4.02 -4.31
CA GLY A 167 2.93 -3.81 -5.58
C GLY A 167 1.51 -3.27 -5.42
N THR A 168 0.69 -3.49 -6.44
CA THR A 168 -0.70 -3.04 -6.53
C THR A 168 -1.57 -3.66 -5.43
N ILE A 169 -1.47 -4.99 -5.23
CA ILE A 169 -2.23 -5.70 -4.21
C ILE A 169 -1.91 -5.14 -2.82
N LYS A 170 -0.62 -4.91 -2.52
CA LYS A 170 -0.23 -4.29 -1.23
C LYS A 170 -0.72 -2.84 -1.11
N ASN A 171 -0.57 -2.04 -2.16
CA ASN A 171 -1.04 -0.65 -2.17
C ASN A 171 -2.55 -0.56 -1.89
N ILE A 172 -3.33 -1.48 -2.41
CA ILE A 172 -4.78 -1.54 -2.18
C ILE A 172 -5.07 -2.18 -0.83
N GLY A 173 -4.72 -3.44 -0.63
CA GLY A 173 -5.13 -4.23 0.54
C GLY A 173 -4.65 -3.64 1.84
N MET A 174 -3.35 -3.42 1.98
CA MET A 174 -2.79 -2.79 3.19
C MET A 174 -3.14 -1.30 3.26
N GLY A 175 -3.02 -0.60 2.13
CA GLY A 175 -3.18 0.85 2.08
C GLY A 175 -4.60 1.33 2.35
N CYS A 176 -5.63 0.63 1.87
CA CYS A 176 -7.04 0.99 2.08
C CYS A 176 -7.60 0.49 3.41
N GLY A 177 -6.95 -0.47 4.08
CA GLY A 177 -7.34 -0.89 5.42
C GLY A 177 -7.29 0.28 6.40
N SER A 178 -8.33 0.43 7.22
CA SER A 178 -8.29 1.33 8.37
C SER A 178 -7.23 0.87 9.37
N ARG A 179 -7.03 1.60 10.45
CA ARG A 179 -6.13 1.14 11.51
C ARG A 179 -6.51 -0.25 12.03
N ALA A 180 -7.81 -0.52 12.25
CA ALA A 180 -8.29 -1.84 12.61
C ALA A 180 -7.98 -2.89 11.54
N GLY A 181 -8.19 -2.54 10.28
CA GLY A 181 -7.89 -3.42 9.15
C GLY A 181 -6.41 -3.73 9.01
N LYS A 182 -5.54 -2.73 9.13
CA LYS A 182 -4.07 -2.95 9.12
C LYS A 182 -3.63 -3.86 10.28
N THR A 183 -4.23 -3.65 11.46
CA THR A 183 -3.98 -4.47 12.66
C THR A 183 -4.37 -5.93 12.43
N GLU A 184 -5.54 -6.18 11.83
CA GLU A 184 -5.98 -7.53 11.47
C GLU A 184 -5.04 -8.20 10.47
N GLN A 185 -4.60 -7.46 9.45
CA GLN A 185 -3.71 -8.00 8.43
C GLN A 185 -2.36 -8.44 9.00
N HIS A 186 -1.79 -7.69 9.95
CA HIS A 186 -0.44 -7.97 10.47
C HIS A 186 -0.41 -9.01 11.60
N SER A 187 -1.39 -9.04 12.51
CA SER A 187 -1.24 -9.78 13.77
C SER A 187 -2.53 -10.33 14.37
N ASN A 188 -3.55 -10.61 13.61
CA ASN A 188 -4.89 -10.92 14.15
C ASN A 188 -5.44 -9.87 15.12
N GLY A 189 -4.86 -8.66 15.15
CA GLY A 189 -5.38 -7.55 15.92
C GLY A 189 -5.03 -7.52 17.40
N LYS A 190 -4.07 -8.30 17.89
CA LYS A 190 -3.74 -8.36 19.33
C LYS A 190 -2.48 -7.55 19.66
N PRO A 191 -2.62 -6.31 20.14
CA PRO A 191 -1.47 -5.49 20.52
C PRO A 191 -0.88 -5.90 21.88
N SER A 192 0.37 -5.51 22.12
CA SER A 192 1.06 -5.53 23.40
C SER A 192 1.39 -4.12 23.88
N ILE A 193 1.84 -4.00 25.11
CA ILE A 193 2.30 -2.74 25.69
C ILE A 193 3.71 -2.91 26.25
N ASP A 194 4.63 -2.12 25.71
CA ASP A 194 5.96 -1.97 26.26
C ASP A 194 5.87 -1.23 27.61
N GLU A 195 6.13 -1.95 28.69
CA GLU A 195 6.05 -1.41 30.05
C GLU A 195 7.11 -0.34 30.30
N ASP A 196 8.27 -0.39 29.67
CA ASP A 196 9.35 0.58 29.88
C ASP A 196 9.01 1.93 29.24
N VAL A 197 8.35 1.92 28.11
CA VAL A 197 7.88 3.10 27.39
C VAL A 197 6.56 3.65 27.96
N CYS A 198 5.69 2.77 28.46
CA CYS A 198 4.37 3.14 28.97
C CYS A 198 4.47 4.12 30.16
N ARG A 199 3.74 5.21 30.10
CA ARG A 199 3.68 6.24 31.17
C ARG A 199 2.46 6.10 32.07
N GLY A 200 1.63 5.07 31.94
CA GLY A 200 0.44 4.84 32.74
C GLY A 200 -0.63 5.96 32.64
N CYS A 201 -0.65 6.71 31.54
CA CYS A 201 -1.52 7.88 31.38
C CYS A 201 -2.99 7.53 31.13
N ARG A 202 -3.33 6.25 30.94
CA ARG A 202 -4.68 5.68 30.75
C ARG A 202 -5.44 6.23 29.52
N ARG A 203 -4.79 6.93 28.57
CA ARG A 203 -5.45 7.40 27.35
C ARG A 203 -6.01 6.25 26.52
N CYS A 204 -5.20 5.21 26.30
CA CYS A 204 -5.61 4.00 25.57
C CYS A 204 -6.82 3.31 26.20
N GLN A 205 -6.91 3.29 27.55
CA GLN A 205 -8.03 2.72 28.28
C GLN A 205 -9.33 3.48 27.98
N ARG A 206 -9.30 4.81 27.91
CA ARG A 206 -10.49 5.63 27.59
C ARG A 206 -11.00 5.43 26.16
N GLU A 207 -10.12 5.09 25.24
CA GLU A 207 -10.49 4.79 23.84
C GLU A 207 -10.95 3.32 23.65
N CYS A 208 -10.77 2.48 24.66
CA CYS A 208 -11.11 1.05 24.56
C CYS A 208 -12.57 0.79 24.95
N ALA A 209 -13.43 0.64 23.94
CA ALA A 209 -14.85 0.37 24.17
C ALA A 209 -15.16 -1.02 24.79
N ASN A 210 -14.19 -1.96 24.70
CA ASN A 210 -14.41 -3.36 25.09
C ASN A 210 -13.69 -3.75 26.40
N GLY A 211 -13.10 -2.80 27.10
CA GLY A 211 -12.42 -3.09 28.39
C GLY A 211 -11.12 -3.89 28.25
N GLY A 212 -10.60 -4.06 27.01
CA GLY A 212 -9.36 -4.81 26.77
C GLY A 212 -8.06 -4.10 27.21
N LEU A 213 -8.16 -2.90 27.79
CA LEU A 213 -7.01 -2.16 28.35
C LEU A 213 -7.20 -2.01 29.86
N VAL A 214 -6.36 -2.64 30.63
CA VAL A 214 -6.41 -2.67 32.09
C VAL A 214 -5.22 -1.94 32.68
N PHE A 215 -5.46 -1.13 33.72
CA PHE A 215 -4.38 -0.46 34.44
C PHE A 215 -3.89 -1.36 35.58
N ASP A 216 -2.60 -1.58 35.63
CA ASP A 216 -1.93 -2.28 36.72
C ASP A 216 -1.55 -1.22 37.79
N GLU A 217 -2.19 -1.29 38.93
CA GLU A 217 -2.01 -0.32 40.02
C GLU A 217 -0.64 -0.47 40.72
N GLU A 218 -0.06 -1.68 40.74
CA GLU A 218 1.24 -1.92 41.36
C GLU A 218 2.37 -1.34 40.49
N LYS A 219 2.36 -1.70 39.22
CA LYS A 219 3.36 -1.23 38.25
C LYS A 219 3.08 0.20 37.76
N ARG A 220 1.88 0.72 37.96
CA ARG A 220 1.39 1.98 37.41
C ARG A 220 1.52 2.04 35.86
N LYS A 221 1.27 0.92 35.22
CA LYS A 221 1.37 0.73 33.76
C LYS A 221 0.05 0.20 33.20
N MET A 222 -0.11 0.34 31.89
CA MET A 222 -1.21 -0.31 31.18
C MET A 222 -0.81 -1.71 30.74
N ARG A 223 -1.76 -2.63 30.69
CA ARG A 223 -1.62 -3.95 30.08
C ARG A 223 -2.81 -4.26 29.17
N VAL A 224 -2.62 -5.16 28.22
CA VAL A 224 -3.72 -5.66 27.37
C VAL A 224 -4.32 -6.91 28.01
N ASP A 225 -5.62 -6.92 28.12
CA ASP A 225 -6.40 -8.12 28.38
C ASP A 225 -6.87 -8.69 27.05
N HIS A 226 -6.16 -9.70 26.57
CA HIS A 226 -6.41 -10.33 25.28
C HIS A 226 -7.74 -11.09 25.22
N ALA A 227 -8.37 -11.41 26.36
CA ALA A 227 -9.69 -12.03 26.38
C ALA A 227 -10.80 -11.03 25.97
N HIS A 228 -10.62 -9.76 26.30
CA HIS A 228 -11.55 -8.68 25.98
C HIS A 228 -11.11 -7.84 24.78
N CYS A 229 -9.87 -8.00 24.32
CA CYS A 229 -9.36 -7.27 23.18
C CYS A 229 -9.95 -7.80 21.87
N VAL A 230 -10.63 -6.91 21.14
CA VAL A 230 -11.20 -7.21 19.80
C VAL A 230 -10.32 -6.77 18.63
N GLY A 231 -9.08 -6.34 18.88
CA GLY A 231 -8.11 -6.00 17.84
C GLY A 231 -8.40 -4.73 17.03
N CYS A 232 -9.28 -3.84 17.49
CA CYS A 232 -9.69 -2.64 16.73
C CYS A 232 -8.61 -1.56 16.56
N GLY A 233 -7.43 -1.67 17.19
CA GLY A 233 -6.29 -0.77 17.04
C GLY A 233 -6.46 0.67 17.56
N ARG A 234 -7.60 1.05 18.15
CA ARG A 234 -7.84 2.42 18.68
C ARG A 234 -6.80 2.86 19.70
N CYS A 235 -6.33 1.93 20.52
CA CYS A 235 -5.33 2.18 21.54
C CYS A 235 -3.97 2.63 20.98
N LEU A 236 -3.56 2.12 19.82
CA LEU A 236 -2.34 2.55 19.15
C LEU A 236 -2.40 4.05 18.82
N GLY A 237 -3.51 4.47 18.18
CA GLY A 237 -3.73 5.88 17.85
C GLY A 237 -3.88 6.81 19.06
N ALA A 238 -4.25 6.27 20.21
CA ALA A 238 -4.40 7.04 21.45
C ALA A 238 -3.08 7.19 22.22
N CYS A 239 -2.08 6.35 21.95
CA CYS A 239 -0.81 6.38 22.66
C CYS A 239 0.12 7.45 22.10
N ASN A 240 0.38 8.50 22.90
CA ASN A 240 1.33 9.57 22.51
C ASN A 240 2.79 9.21 22.80
N PHE A 241 3.04 8.05 23.40
CA PHE A 241 4.38 7.61 23.78
C PHE A 241 4.83 6.39 22.97
N ASP A 242 3.99 5.95 22.03
CA ASP A 242 4.24 4.82 21.15
C ASP A 242 4.57 3.50 21.88
N ALA A 243 4.03 3.37 23.10
CA ALA A 243 4.22 2.21 23.95
C ALA A 243 3.35 1.00 23.55
N ILE A 244 2.54 1.09 22.49
CA ILE A 244 1.63 0.02 22.06
C ILE A 244 2.08 -0.44 20.69
N SER A 245 2.40 -1.72 20.59
CA SER A 245 2.89 -2.38 19.37
C SER A 245 2.30 -3.78 19.26
N PHE A 246 2.83 -4.58 18.35
CA PHE A 246 2.55 -6.00 18.22
C PHE A 246 3.83 -6.78 18.47
N ASP A 247 3.79 -7.76 19.38
CA ASP A 247 4.95 -8.60 19.72
C ASP A 247 5.21 -9.69 18.69
N GLU A 248 4.13 -10.18 18.08
CA GLU A 248 4.19 -11.23 17.08
C GLU A 248 3.47 -10.78 15.82
N TYR A 249 4.20 -10.69 14.73
CA TYR A 249 3.63 -10.63 13.39
C TYR A 249 3.28 -12.05 12.95
N ASP A 250 2.15 -12.18 12.26
CA ASP A 250 1.83 -13.44 11.59
C ASP A 250 2.88 -13.78 10.53
N ALA A 251 2.95 -15.06 10.15
CA ALA A 251 3.78 -15.49 9.04
C ALA A 251 3.50 -14.66 7.77
N ASN A 252 4.53 -14.39 6.99
CA ASN A 252 4.44 -13.55 5.78
C ASN A 252 3.36 -14.04 4.82
N GLU A 253 3.15 -15.36 4.73
CA GLU A 253 2.11 -15.97 3.89
C GLU A 253 0.69 -15.58 4.32
N ARG A 254 0.43 -15.48 5.64
CA ARG A 254 -0.87 -15.02 6.15
C ARG A 254 -1.10 -13.53 5.93
N LEU A 255 -0.05 -12.73 6.12
CA LEU A 255 -0.10 -11.30 5.78
C LEU A 255 -0.43 -11.13 4.29
N ASN A 256 0.26 -11.87 3.43
CA ASN A 256 0.07 -11.86 1.97
C ASN A 256 -1.36 -12.26 1.58
N ALA A 257 -1.88 -13.33 2.17
CA ALA A 257 -3.24 -13.78 1.91
C ALA A 257 -4.29 -12.73 2.33
N ARG A 258 -4.15 -12.14 3.52
CA ARG A 258 -5.06 -11.09 4.00
C ARG A 258 -5.00 -9.84 3.14
N MET A 259 -3.81 -9.44 2.65
CA MET A 259 -3.70 -8.32 1.72
C MET A 259 -4.47 -8.56 0.42
N ALA A 260 -4.40 -9.77 -0.14
CA ALA A 260 -5.18 -10.15 -1.32
C ALA A 260 -6.69 -10.10 -1.04
N GLU A 261 -7.12 -10.60 0.11
CA GLU A 261 -8.53 -10.59 0.53
C GLU A 261 -9.04 -9.16 0.78
N TYR A 262 -8.25 -8.29 1.40
CA TYR A 262 -8.55 -6.87 1.55
C TYR A 262 -8.62 -6.15 0.21
N THR A 263 -7.72 -6.48 -0.73
CA THR A 263 -7.78 -5.94 -2.09
C THR A 263 -9.09 -6.30 -2.77
N LYS A 264 -9.50 -7.56 -2.65
CA LYS A 264 -10.79 -8.03 -3.19
C LYS A 264 -11.96 -7.25 -2.60
N ALA A 265 -11.99 -7.05 -1.28
CA ALA A 265 -13.03 -6.25 -0.62
C ALA A 265 -13.11 -4.81 -1.15
N VAL A 266 -11.97 -4.20 -1.50
CA VAL A 266 -11.93 -2.82 -2.01
C VAL A 266 -12.48 -2.72 -3.42
N ILE A 267 -12.19 -3.70 -4.31
CA ILE A 267 -12.45 -3.54 -5.75
C ILE A 267 -13.65 -4.34 -6.27
N ASP A 268 -14.09 -5.39 -5.56
CA ASP A 268 -15.21 -6.22 -6.02
C ASP A 268 -16.49 -5.38 -6.23
N GLY A 269 -17.12 -5.59 -7.38
CA GLY A 269 -18.41 -5.01 -7.70
C GLY A 269 -18.41 -3.52 -8.04
N ARG A 270 -17.24 -2.86 -8.14
CA ARG A 270 -17.16 -1.46 -8.58
C ARG A 270 -16.15 -1.23 -9.69
N PRO A 271 -16.32 -0.20 -10.53
CA PRO A 271 -15.34 0.17 -11.54
C PRO A 271 -13.98 0.49 -10.92
N ASN A 272 -12.92 -0.13 -11.44
CA ASN A 272 -11.57 0.08 -10.94
C ASN A 272 -10.54 0.01 -12.05
N PHE A 273 -9.36 0.62 -11.83
CA PHE A 273 -8.25 0.62 -12.76
C PHE A 273 -6.91 0.74 -12.01
N HIS A 274 -5.87 0.09 -12.50
CA HIS A 274 -4.61 -0.05 -11.79
C HIS A 274 -3.43 0.43 -12.61
N ILE A 275 -2.54 1.19 -11.96
CA ILE A 275 -1.34 1.77 -12.54
C ILE A 275 -0.18 1.44 -11.60
N SER A 276 0.93 0.94 -12.14
CA SER A 276 2.13 0.61 -11.37
C SER A 276 3.38 1.15 -12.06
N LEU A 277 4.24 1.82 -11.30
CA LEU A 277 5.50 2.39 -11.78
C LEU A 277 6.67 1.71 -11.07
N ILE A 278 7.58 1.12 -11.86
CA ILE A 278 8.83 0.52 -11.39
C ILE A 278 9.92 1.57 -11.57
N VAL A 279 10.06 2.43 -10.58
CA VAL A 279 10.98 3.56 -10.54
C VAL A 279 11.54 3.72 -9.13
N ASP A 280 12.81 4.12 -8.99
CA ASP A 280 13.47 4.32 -7.69
C ASP A 280 13.24 3.13 -6.73
N VAL A 281 13.44 1.90 -7.22
CA VAL A 281 13.09 0.64 -6.53
C VAL A 281 13.98 0.44 -5.32
N SER A 282 13.59 1.02 -4.18
CA SER A 282 14.30 0.83 -2.91
C SER A 282 14.10 -0.58 -2.35
N PRO A 283 15.03 -1.10 -1.51
CA PRO A 283 14.83 -2.38 -0.83
C PRO A 283 13.69 -2.35 0.19
N ASN A 284 13.42 -1.16 0.75
CA ASN A 284 12.45 -0.93 1.81
C ASN A 284 11.15 -0.31 1.28
N CYS A 285 10.09 -0.47 2.07
CA CYS A 285 8.80 0.16 1.78
C CYS A 285 8.88 1.70 1.93
N ASP A 286 8.06 2.44 1.15
CA ASP A 286 7.89 3.90 1.31
C ASP A 286 7.38 4.31 2.70
N CYS A 287 7.02 3.33 3.54
CA CYS A 287 6.62 3.55 4.91
C CYS A 287 7.80 3.72 5.89
N HIS A 288 9.02 3.55 5.43
CA HIS A 288 10.24 3.85 6.17
C HIS A 288 10.77 5.24 5.78
N CYS A 289 11.36 5.96 6.72
CA CYS A 289 12.02 7.24 6.46
C CYS A 289 13.33 7.06 5.68
N GLU A 290 14.03 5.95 5.91
CA GLU A 290 15.20 5.50 5.16
C GLU A 290 14.78 4.68 3.93
N ASN A 291 15.12 5.15 2.76
CA ASN A 291 14.79 4.43 1.52
C ASN A 291 15.94 3.62 0.91
N ASP A 292 17.19 3.95 1.25
CA ASP A 292 18.40 3.41 0.66
C ASP A 292 18.48 3.60 -0.89
N ALA A 293 19.62 3.20 -1.47
CA ALA A 293 19.83 3.23 -2.92
C ALA A 293 18.94 2.21 -3.64
N PRO A 294 18.44 2.54 -4.85
CA PRO A 294 17.67 1.59 -5.64
C PRO A 294 18.41 0.28 -5.90
N ILE A 295 17.73 -0.85 -5.71
CA ILE A 295 18.27 -2.20 -5.97
C ILE A 295 18.20 -2.59 -7.45
N LEU A 296 17.27 -1.99 -8.20
CA LEU A 296 17.04 -2.21 -9.63
C LEU A 296 16.95 -0.88 -10.38
N PRO A 297 17.25 -0.86 -11.69
CA PRO A 297 17.07 0.34 -12.50
C PRO A 297 15.58 0.69 -12.66
N ASN A 298 15.33 1.93 -13.09
CA ASN A 298 14.01 2.33 -13.51
C ASN A 298 13.58 1.55 -14.76
N ILE A 299 12.47 0.80 -14.67
CA ILE A 299 12.05 -0.12 -15.74
C ILE A 299 10.96 0.49 -16.60
N GLY A 300 9.85 0.91 -15.99
CA GLY A 300 8.75 1.46 -16.76
C GLY A 300 7.46 1.68 -15.97
N MET A 301 6.44 2.06 -16.72
CA MET A 301 5.09 2.29 -16.25
C MET A 301 4.17 1.24 -16.86
N PHE A 302 3.30 0.67 -16.03
CA PHE A 302 2.38 -0.41 -16.37
C PHE A 302 0.95 -0.02 -16.02
N ALA A 303 -0.03 -0.52 -16.78
CA ALA A 303 -1.45 -0.29 -16.50
C ALA A 303 -2.31 -1.50 -16.90
N SER A 304 -3.31 -1.83 -16.08
CA SER A 304 -4.25 -2.92 -16.33
C SER A 304 -5.56 -2.71 -15.56
N PHE A 305 -6.61 -3.41 -15.99
CA PHE A 305 -7.82 -3.61 -15.19
C PHE A 305 -7.68 -4.75 -14.16
N ASP A 306 -6.71 -5.63 -14.36
CA ASP A 306 -6.44 -6.76 -13.46
C ASP A 306 -5.24 -6.44 -12.56
N PRO A 307 -5.42 -6.29 -11.23
CA PRO A 307 -4.35 -5.95 -10.31
C PRO A 307 -3.34 -7.07 -10.12
N LEU A 308 -3.77 -8.34 -10.25
CA LEU A 308 -2.91 -9.51 -10.10
C LEU A 308 -2.01 -9.67 -11.32
N ALA A 309 -2.56 -9.58 -12.53
CA ALA A 309 -1.80 -9.60 -13.78
C ALA A 309 -0.78 -8.44 -13.81
N LEU A 310 -1.18 -7.27 -13.30
CA LEU A 310 -0.30 -6.11 -13.20
C LEU A 310 0.89 -6.37 -12.29
N ASP A 311 0.67 -6.91 -11.09
CA ASP A 311 1.75 -7.24 -10.15
C ASP A 311 2.64 -8.37 -10.69
N GLN A 312 2.07 -9.39 -11.36
CA GLN A 312 2.84 -10.45 -12.02
C GLN A 312 3.74 -9.87 -13.12
N ALA A 313 3.21 -9.00 -13.99
CA ALA A 313 4.00 -8.38 -15.05
C ALA A 313 5.12 -7.47 -14.49
N CYS A 314 4.85 -6.77 -13.39
CA CYS A 314 5.86 -5.93 -12.74
C CYS A 314 6.98 -6.76 -12.10
N VAL A 315 6.63 -7.84 -11.37
CA VAL A 315 7.67 -8.70 -10.77
C VAL A 315 8.49 -9.42 -11.83
N ASP A 316 7.87 -9.92 -12.91
CA ASP A 316 8.60 -10.54 -14.03
C ASP A 316 9.59 -9.56 -14.67
N ALA A 317 9.21 -8.29 -14.83
CA ALA A 317 10.11 -7.25 -15.32
C ALA A 317 11.28 -6.96 -14.36
N CYS A 318 11.04 -7.00 -13.05
CA CYS A 318 12.07 -6.88 -12.02
C CYS A 318 13.03 -8.08 -12.01
N MET A 319 12.50 -9.29 -12.16
CA MET A 319 13.30 -10.53 -12.23
C MET A 319 14.24 -10.54 -13.45
N ALA A 320 13.84 -9.90 -14.55
CA ALA A 320 14.65 -9.78 -15.77
C ALA A 320 15.67 -8.63 -15.74
N ALA A 321 15.62 -7.75 -14.73
CA ALA A 321 16.50 -6.59 -14.64
C ALA A 321 17.83 -6.90 -13.96
N ASN A 322 18.88 -6.19 -14.36
CA ASN A 322 20.20 -6.32 -13.71
C ASN A 322 20.19 -5.58 -12.36
N PRO A 323 20.84 -6.14 -11.32
CA PRO A 323 21.03 -5.46 -10.05
C PRO A 323 21.80 -4.13 -10.21
N MET A 324 21.38 -3.12 -9.43
CA MET A 324 22.13 -1.86 -9.36
C MET A 324 23.40 -2.03 -8.50
N PRO A 325 24.56 -1.49 -8.94
CA PRO A 325 25.76 -1.47 -8.12
C PRO A 325 25.57 -0.52 -6.91
N ASN A 326 26.34 -0.75 -5.84
CA ASN A 326 26.29 0.04 -4.61
C ASN A 326 24.87 0.11 -4.00
N SER A 327 24.20 -1.02 -3.92
CA SER A 327 22.87 -1.19 -3.35
C SER A 327 22.89 -2.37 -2.37
N GLN A 328 21.89 -2.45 -1.50
CA GLN A 328 21.71 -3.57 -0.57
C GLN A 328 21.78 -4.93 -1.30
N LEU A 329 21.14 -5.03 -2.47
CA LEU A 329 21.19 -6.23 -3.30
C LEU A 329 22.61 -6.59 -3.71
N SER A 330 23.36 -5.62 -4.29
CA SER A 330 24.72 -5.86 -4.75
C SER A 330 25.69 -6.19 -3.61
N ASP A 331 25.43 -5.62 -2.42
CA ASP A 331 26.27 -5.89 -1.25
C ASP A 331 25.97 -7.26 -0.64
N ASN A 332 24.70 -7.67 -0.61
CA ASN A 332 24.34 -9.04 -0.21
C ASN A 332 24.95 -10.08 -1.14
N MET A 333 24.91 -9.85 -2.46
CA MET A 333 25.50 -10.77 -3.45
C MET A 333 27.02 -10.96 -3.31
N LYS A 334 27.73 -10.04 -2.65
CA LYS A 334 29.18 -10.14 -2.38
C LYS A 334 29.51 -10.85 -1.06
N LYS A 335 28.53 -11.12 -0.20
CA LYS A 335 28.75 -11.74 1.11
C LYS A 335 29.22 -13.18 0.96
N PRO A 336 30.20 -13.64 1.78
CA PRO A 336 30.57 -15.06 1.81
C PRO A 336 29.37 -15.92 2.14
N GLY A 337 29.15 -16.99 1.36
CA GLY A 337 28.01 -17.91 1.57
C GLY A 337 26.67 -17.39 1.07
N PHE A 338 26.66 -16.32 0.28
CA PHE A 338 25.44 -15.83 -0.35
C PHE A 338 24.76 -16.93 -1.17
N ALA A 339 23.48 -17.15 -0.91
CA ALA A 339 22.64 -18.02 -1.72
C ALA A 339 21.86 -17.18 -2.72
N ASP A 340 22.12 -17.40 -4.01
CA ASP A 340 21.38 -16.71 -5.07
C ASP A 340 20.02 -17.41 -5.29
N TRP A 341 18.94 -16.69 -5.00
CA TRP A 341 17.57 -17.17 -5.22
C TRP A 341 17.07 -16.88 -6.65
N GLY A 342 17.86 -16.20 -7.48
CA GLY A 342 17.39 -15.67 -8.76
C GLY A 342 16.27 -14.64 -8.61
N ASP A 343 16.16 -14.00 -7.46
CA ASP A 343 15.05 -13.13 -7.05
C ASP A 343 15.62 -11.87 -6.37
N PRO A 344 15.55 -10.70 -7.01
CA PRO A 344 16.18 -9.49 -6.48
C PRO A 344 15.59 -9.06 -5.12
N PHE A 345 14.33 -9.33 -4.87
CA PHE A 345 13.68 -8.98 -3.61
C PHE A 345 14.13 -9.92 -2.49
N ARG A 346 14.10 -11.22 -2.72
CA ARG A 346 14.59 -12.20 -1.75
C ARG A 346 16.11 -12.11 -1.56
N ASN A 347 16.86 -11.81 -2.61
CA ASN A 347 18.30 -11.57 -2.51
C ASN A 347 18.62 -10.30 -1.70
N SER A 348 17.74 -9.30 -1.72
CA SER A 348 17.86 -8.11 -0.87
C SER A 348 17.43 -8.41 0.58
N THR A 349 16.34 -9.13 0.77
CA THR A 349 15.75 -9.46 2.09
C THR A 349 15.36 -10.93 2.11
N PRO A 350 16.25 -11.83 2.57
CA PRO A 350 16.09 -13.30 2.47
C PRO A 350 14.84 -13.87 3.14
N GLU A 351 14.37 -13.23 4.22
CA GLU A 351 13.18 -13.67 4.96
C GLU A 351 11.87 -13.21 4.32
N SER A 352 11.93 -12.39 3.29
CA SER A 352 10.72 -11.89 2.61
C SER A 352 10.08 -12.95 1.72
N GLU A 353 8.75 -12.86 1.57
CA GLU A 353 7.97 -13.80 0.76
C GLU A 353 6.87 -13.05 0.00
N TRP A 354 6.73 -13.25 -1.30
CA TRP A 354 5.74 -12.58 -2.14
C TRP A 354 4.86 -13.53 -2.96
N ARG A 355 5.33 -14.75 -3.24
CA ARG A 355 4.65 -15.70 -4.14
C ARG A 355 3.29 -16.09 -3.61
N SER A 356 3.19 -16.30 -2.32
CA SER A 356 1.93 -16.65 -1.64
C SER A 356 0.85 -15.56 -1.82
N CYS A 357 1.24 -14.27 -1.95
CA CYS A 357 0.29 -13.20 -2.22
C CYS A 357 -0.39 -13.38 -3.57
N LEU A 358 0.39 -13.61 -4.63
CA LEU A 358 -0.13 -13.78 -5.99
C LEU A 358 -0.91 -15.10 -6.15
N GLU A 359 -0.42 -16.17 -5.52
CA GLU A 359 -1.08 -17.49 -5.52
C GLU A 359 -2.44 -17.43 -4.81
N HIS A 360 -2.49 -16.79 -3.64
CA HIS A 360 -3.74 -16.63 -2.92
C HIS A 360 -4.72 -15.70 -3.66
N ALA A 361 -4.22 -14.61 -4.23
CA ALA A 361 -5.01 -13.69 -5.03
C ALA A 361 -5.70 -14.40 -6.23
N GLU A 362 -4.96 -15.26 -6.92
CA GLU A 362 -5.53 -16.08 -8.02
C GLU A 362 -6.56 -17.09 -7.49
N LYS A 363 -6.24 -17.77 -6.38
CA LYS A 363 -7.11 -18.76 -5.73
C LYS A 363 -8.47 -18.16 -5.34
N ILE A 364 -8.51 -16.94 -4.80
CA ILE A 364 -9.77 -16.28 -4.40
C ILE A 364 -10.47 -15.57 -5.56
N GLY A 365 -9.94 -15.65 -6.77
CA GLY A 365 -10.53 -15.04 -7.97
C GLY A 365 -10.41 -13.51 -8.00
N LEU A 366 -9.31 -12.95 -7.47
CA LEU A 366 -9.03 -11.51 -7.57
C LEU A 366 -8.65 -11.11 -9.00
N GLY A 367 -8.02 -12.00 -9.75
CA GLY A 367 -7.56 -11.81 -11.12
C GLY A 367 -6.86 -13.06 -11.64
N THR A 368 -5.99 -12.91 -12.62
CA THR A 368 -5.18 -13.99 -13.19
C THR A 368 -3.71 -13.60 -13.28
N ARG A 369 -2.80 -14.56 -13.08
CA ARG A 369 -1.36 -14.39 -13.30
C ARG A 369 -0.95 -14.47 -14.77
N GLU A 370 -1.84 -14.98 -15.64
CA GLU A 370 -1.61 -15.03 -17.07
C GLU A 370 -1.93 -13.68 -17.73
N TYR A 371 -0.95 -13.08 -18.40
CA TYR A 371 -1.13 -11.79 -19.05
C TYR A 371 -0.56 -11.75 -20.48
N GLU A 372 -1.05 -10.80 -21.26
CA GLU A 372 -0.46 -10.33 -22.50
C GLU A 372 0.16 -8.96 -22.29
N LEU A 373 1.49 -8.83 -22.50
CA LEU A 373 2.19 -7.55 -22.37
C LEU A 373 2.12 -6.75 -23.67
N ILE A 374 1.41 -5.63 -23.65
CA ILE A 374 1.22 -4.73 -24.80
C ILE A 374 2.18 -3.54 -24.64
N LYS A 375 3.25 -3.53 -25.43
CA LYS A 375 4.23 -2.43 -25.44
C LYS A 375 3.73 -1.24 -26.25
N MET A 376 4.06 -0.02 -25.77
CA MET A 376 3.78 1.24 -26.44
C MET A 376 5.03 1.84 -27.06
#